data_e9a309691ac0aefce51c38400d6bf5b7
#
_entry.id   e9a309691ac0aefce51c38400d6bf5b7
#
_cell.length_a   1.000
_cell.length_b   1.000
_cell.length_c   1.000
_cell.angle_alpha   90.00
_cell.angle_beta   90.00
_cell.angle_gamma   90.00
#
_symmetry.space_group_name_H-M   'P 1'
#
loop_
_entity.id
_entity.type
_entity.pdbx_description
1 polymer ?
#
loop_
_entity_poly.entity_id
_entity_poly.type
_entity_poly.pdbx_seq_one_letter_code
_entity_poly.pdbx_strand_id
1 'polypeptide(L)'
;MIIQIVGYKNSGKTTLMTHAVSFLKEKGFTVATIKHHGHLGNDITLQNDDVDHMKHFNAGADQSIVQGETFQQTVTRISKQNLTDIIKESVTIDCNIILVEGFKEEPFKKVVVYRDDSDLEMLSKLTNVCFTINLNESNVYEKFEIALLELIKIEAVSYTH
;
A
#
# COMPACT_ATOMS: atom_id res chain seq x y z
N MET A 1 -12.51 -1.86 1.09
CA MET A 1 -11.78 -1.97 2.38
C MET A 1 -10.37 -1.46 2.24
N ILE A 2 -9.85 -0.71 3.24
CA ILE A 2 -8.50 -0.16 3.24
C ILE A 2 -7.72 -0.77 4.42
N ILE A 3 -6.56 -1.35 4.15
CA ILE A 3 -5.66 -1.93 5.15
C ILE A 3 -4.28 -1.31 4.99
N GLN A 4 -3.74 -0.74 6.06
CA GLN A 4 -2.39 -0.19 6.10
C GLN A 4 -1.40 -1.20 6.69
N ILE A 5 -0.26 -1.34 6.06
CA ILE A 5 0.89 -2.07 6.60
C ILE A 5 1.95 -1.03 6.94
N VAL A 6 2.25 -0.91 8.21
CA VAL A 6 3.14 0.13 8.74
C VAL A 6 4.31 -0.48 9.52
N GLY A 7 5.44 0.17 9.42
CA GLY A 7 6.69 -0.22 10.06
C GLY A 7 7.78 0.74 9.64
N TYR A 8 8.92 0.72 10.32
CA TYR A 8 10.04 1.58 9.95
C TYR A 8 10.70 1.12 8.64
N LYS A 9 11.55 1.98 8.08
CA LYS A 9 12.32 1.68 6.87
C LYS A 9 13.12 0.39 7.05
N ASN A 10 13.21 -0.41 5.98
CA ASN A 10 13.91 -1.69 5.97
C ASN A 10 13.38 -2.74 6.97
N SER A 11 12.13 -2.60 7.42
CA SER A 11 11.48 -3.58 8.29
C SER A 11 10.99 -4.84 7.57
N GLY A 12 10.94 -4.86 6.23
CA GLY A 12 10.40 -5.98 5.44
C GLY A 12 8.96 -5.78 4.97
N LYS A 13 8.41 -4.57 5.07
CA LYS A 13 7.03 -4.24 4.63
C LYS A 13 6.75 -4.63 3.18
N THR A 14 7.67 -4.34 2.27
CA THR A 14 7.48 -4.61 0.84
C THR A 14 7.35 -6.11 0.56
N THR A 15 8.13 -6.93 1.25
CA THR A 15 8.02 -8.40 1.15
C THR A 15 6.65 -8.88 1.62
N LEU A 16 6.15 -8.37 2.74
CA LEU A 16 4.82 -8.69 3.24
C LEU A 16 3.72 -8.17 2.34
N MET A 17 3.86 -6.97 1.77
CA MET A 17 2.92 -6.43 0.79
C MET A 17 2.80 -7.36 -0.43
N THR A 18 3.92 -7.81 -0.97
CA THR A 18 3.95 -8.75 -2.10
C THR A 18 3.25 -10.05 -1.75
N HIS A 19 3.52 -10.60 -0.57
CA HIS A 19 2.85 -11.79 -0.07
C HIS A 19 1.34 -11.57 0.10
N ALA A 20 0.94 -10.46 0.68
CA ALA A 20 -0.47 -10.11 0.87
C ALA A 20 -1.23 -10.03 -0.46
N VAL A 21 -0.65 -9.39 -1.47
CA VAL A 21 -1.26 -9.32 -2.81
C VAL A 21 -1.49 -10.72 -3.38
N SER A 22 -0.46 -11.58 -3.38
CA SER A 22 -0.59 -12.95 -3.87
C SER A 22 -1.66 -13.74 -3.11
N PHE A 23 -1.61 -13.70 -1.80
CA PHE A 23 -2.56 -14.39 -0.93
C PHE A 23 -4.01 -13.95 -1.16
N LEU A 24 -4.26 -12.65 -1.22
CA LEU A 24 -5.60 -12.11 -1.45
C LEU A 24 -6.10 -12.41 -2.88
N LYS A 25 -5.21 -12.38 -3.86
CA LYS A 25 -5.56 -12.76 -5.24
C LYS A 25 -5.96 -14.24 -5.34
N GLU A 26 -5.26 -15.14 -4.66
CA GLU A 26 -5.62 -16.57 -4.58
C GLU A 26 -6.98 -16.79 -3.90
N LYS A 27 -7.37 -15.92 -2.97
CA LYS A 27 -8.70 -15.92 -2.34
C LYS A 27 -9.80 -15.29 -3.20
N GLY A 28 -9.48 -14.78 -4.39
CA GLY A 28 -10.43 -14.22 -5.34
C GLY A 28 -10.73 -12.73 -5.16
N PHE A 29 -10.00 -12.03 -4.31
CA PHE A 29 -10.16 -10.58 -4.14
C PHE A 29 -9.51 -9.79 -5.27
N THR A 30 -10.11 -8.66 -5.62
CA THR A 30 -9.47 -7.62 -6.44
C THR A 30 -8.73 -6.66 -5.52
N VAL A 31 -7.47 -6.38 -5.84
CA VAL A 31 -6.54 -5.66 -4.96
C VAL A 31 -5.90 -4.48 -5.69
N ALA A 32 -5.96 -3.30 -5.10
CA ALA A 32 -5.12 -2.16 -5.45
C ALA A 32 -4.05 -1.95 -4.37
N THR A 33 -2.91 -1.40 -4.74
CA THR A 33 -1.83 -1.07 -3.81
C THR A 33 -1.43 0.39 -3.90
N ILE A 34 -1.14 0.99 -2.75
CA ILE A 34 -0.60 2.35 -2.64
C ILE A 34 0.63 2.30 -1.76
N LYS A 35 1.73 2.92 -2.23
CA LYS A 35 2.96 3.02 -1.46
C LYS A 35 3.32 4.47 -1.20
N HIS A 36 3.60 4.79 0.07
CA HIS A 36 4.18 6.07 0.45
C HIS A 36 5.68 6.08 0.21
N HIS A 37 6.14 7.02 -0.62
CA HIS A 37 7.57 7.30 -0.73
C HIS A 37 7.95 8.38 0.29
N GLY A 38 8.43 7.94 1.45
CA GLY A 38 8.56 8.78 2.65
C GLY A 38 9.84 9.64 2.74
N HIS A 39 10.65 9.75 1.68
CA HIS A 39 11.86 10.56 1.71
C HIS A 39 11.55 12.02 1.40
N LEU A 40 11.85 12.90 2.35
CA LEU A 40 11.81 14.34 2.14
C LEU A 40 12.81 14.74 1.06
N GLY A 41 12.33 15.45 0.04
CA GLY A 41 13.17 16.00 -1.03
C GLY A 41 13.52 15.04 -2.17
N ASN A 42 13.09 13.77 -2.11
CA ASN A 42 13.32 12.79 -3.18
C ASN A 42 12.00 12.39 -3.82
N ASP A 43 12.02 12.26 -5.12
CA ASP A 43 10.89 11.79 -5.92
C ASP A 43 11.02 10.30 -6.22
N ILE A 44 9.96 9.70 -6.76
CA ILE A 44 9.97 8.33 -7.26
C ILE A 44 10.82 8.22 -8.52
N THR A 45 11.39 7.05 -8.75
CA THR A 45 12.08 6.75 -10.02
C THR A 45 11.06 6.39 -11.08
N LEU A 46 11.08 7.12 -12.18
CA LEU A 46 10.24 6.87 -13.34
C LEU A 46 10.92 5.89 -14.31
N GLN A 47 10.18 5.47 -15.34
CA GLN A 47 10.74 4.70 -16.45
C GLN A 47 11.87 5.46 -17.17
N ASN A 48 12.70 4.70 -17.90
CA ASN A 48 13.79 5.26 -18.70
C ASN A 48 13.26 6.32 -19.69
N ASP A 49 14.02 7.40 -19.84
CA ASP A 49 13.70 8.53 -20.73
C ASP A 49 13.64 8.15 -22.22
N ASP A 50 14.17 6.99 -22.60
CA ASP A 50 14.21 6.54 -24.00
C ASP A 50 12.85 6.07 -24.55
N VAL A 51 11.86 5.80 -23.70
CA VAL A 51 10.53 5.37 -24.15
C VAL A 51 9.66 6.58 -24.53
N ASP A 52 8.82 6.43 -25.55
CA ASP A 52 8.10 7.55 -26.18
C ASP A 52 7.23 8.35 -25.21
N HIS A 53 6.46 7.68 -24.35
CA HIS A 53 5.59 8.39 -23.40
C HIS A 53 6.39 9.15 -22.32
N MET A 54 7.61 8.72 -22.00
CA MET A 54 8.49 9.48 -21.12
C MET A 54 9.11 10.69 -21.82
N LYS A 55 9.39 10.59 -23.12
CA LYS A 55 9.80 11.76 -23.93
C LYS A 55 8.72 12.83 -23.96
N HIS A 56 7.45 12.44 -24.11
CA HIS A 56 6.31 13.37 -24.03
C HIS A 56 6.24 14.03 -22.66
N PHE A 57 6.34 13.23 -21.60
CA PHE A 57 6.29 13.72 -20.23
C PHE A 57 7.45 14.68 -19.92
N ASN A 58 8.67 14.34 -20.31
CA ASN A 58 9.86 15.16 -20.09
C ASN A 58 9.86 16.45 -20.92
N ALA A 59 9.16 16.47 -22.04
CA ALA A 59 8.94 17.69 -22.83
C ALA A 59 7.98 18.69 -22.16
N GLY A 60 7.34 18.31 -21.05
CA GLY A 60 6.53 19.20 -20.23
C GLY A 60 5.05 18.82 -20.10
N ALA A 61 4.64 17.63 -20.56
CA ALA A 61 3.27 17.19 -20.38
C ALA A 61 2.95 17.06 -18.88
N ASP A 62 1.77 17.56 -18.45
CA ASP A 62 1.32 17.45 -17.08
C ASP A 62 0.88 16.02 -16.72
N GLN A 63 0.43 15.28 -17.71
CA GLN A 63 0.10 13.86 -17.60
C GLN A 63 0.45 13.13 -18.90
N SER A 64 0.98 11.92 -18.77
CA SER A 64 1.24 11.03 -19.88
C SER A 64 0.60 9.67 -19.63
N ILE A 65 -0.16 9.19 -20.59
CA ILE A 65 -0.85 7.90 -20.54
C ILE A 65 -0.37 7.06 -21.70
N VAL A 66 0.04 5.83 -21.42
CA VAL A 66 0.39 4.84 -22.42
C VAL A 66 -0.44 3.59 -22.25
N GLN A 67 -1.04 3.11 -23.31
CA GLN A 67 -1.85 1.90 -23.34
C GLN A 67 -1.17 0.83 -24.21
N GLY A 68 -0.99 -0.35 -23.62
CA GLY A 68 -0.62 -1.58 -24.31
C GLY A 68 -1.85 -2.48 -24.53
N GLU A 69 -1.61 -3.74 -24.79
CA GLU A 69 -2.69 -4.73 -24.99
C GLU A 69 -3.41 -5.05 -23.68
N THR A 70 -2.69 -5.25 -22.58
CA THR A 70 -3.23 -5.67 -21.28
C THR A 70 -2.89 -4.73 -20.14
N PHE A 71 -2.05 -3.73 -20.36
CA PHE A 71 -1.62 -2.75 -19.34
C PHE A 71 -1.81 -1.32 -19.81
N GLN A 72 -2.12 -0.46 -18.87
CA GLN A 72 -2.08 0.98 -19.01
C GLN A 72 -1.20 1.57 -17.92
N GLN A 73 -0.37 2.53 -18.26
CA GLN A 73 0.43 3.27 -17.31
C GLN A 73 0.13 4.76 -17.43
N THR A 74 0.01 5.42 -16.29
CA THR A 74 -0.20 6.86 -16.19
C THR A 74 0.89 7.47 -15.32
N VAL A 75 1.51 8.55 -15.79
CA VAL A 75 2.44 9.37 -15.01
C VAL A 75 1.88 10.79 -14.95
N THR A 76 1.73 11.34 -13.76
CA THR A 76 1.12 12.65 -13.54
C THR A 76 2.06 13.53 -12.72
N ARG A 77 2.21 14.81 -13.13
CA ARG A 77 2.83 15.84 -12.30
C ARG A 77 1.82 16.32 -11.30
N ILE A 78 2.02 16.01 -10.03
CA ILE A 78 1.08 16.35 -8.98
C ILE A 78 1.82 16.67 -7.68
N SER A 79 1.34 17.66 -6.96
CA SER A 79 1.82 17.93 -5.60
C SER A 79 1.43 16.80 -4.66
N LYS A 80 2.22 16.62 -3.61
CA LYS A 80 1.98 15.57 -2.60
C LYS A 80 0.55 15.66 -2.06
N GLN A 81 -0.17 14.55 -2.15
CA GLN A 81 -1.54 14.39 -1.66
C GLN A 81 -1.58 13.59 -0.36
N ASN A 82 -2.67 13.75 0.40
CA ASN A 82 -3.01 12.80 1.47
C ASN A 82 -3.56 11.49 0.90
N LEU A 83 -3.62 10.45 1.72
CA LEU A 83 -4.05 9.12 1.28
C LEU A 83 -5.50 9.11 0.75
N THR A 84 -6.39 9.85 1.36
CA THR A 84 -7.80 9.91 0.95
C THR A 84 -7.95 10.46 -0.47
N ASP A 85 -7.20 11.51 -0.80
CA ASP A 85 -7.20 12.10 -2.15
C ASP A 85 -6.58 11.14 -3.18
N ILE A 86 -5.49 10.46 -2.84
CA ILE A 86 -4.89 9.44 -3.71
C ILE A 86 -5.91 8.31 -4.01
N ILE A 87 -6.60 7.83 -3.00
CA ILE A 87 -7.63 6.79 -3.19
C ILE A 87 -8.72 7.28 -4.12
N LYS A 88 -9.25 8.47 -3.88
CA LYS A 88 -10.34 9.05 -4.66
C LYS A 88 -9.97 9.31 -6.13
N GLU A 89 -8.77 9.81 -6.37
CA GLU A 89 -8.36 10.32 -7.68
C GLU A 89 -7.55 9.33 -8.50
N SER A 90 -6.82 8.41 -7.86
CA SER A 90 -5.87 7.54 -8.53
C SER A 90 -6.26 6.05 -8.54
N VAL A 91 -7.11 5.59 -7.61
CA VAL A 91 -7.64 4.23 -7.67
C VAL A 91 -8.84 4.22 -8.61
N THR A 92 -8.62 3.79 -9.85
CA THR A 92 -9.59 3.88 -10.95
C THR A 92 -10.33 2.58 -11.23
N ILE A 93 -10.01 1.51 -10.51
CA ILE A 93 -10.64 0.20 -10.65
C ILE A 93 -11.64 -0.04 -9.50
N ASP A 94 -12.65 -0.85 -9.76
CA ASP A 94 -13.49 -1.41 -8.71
C ASP A 94 -12.71 -2.56 -8.04
N CYS A 95 -12.32 -2.36 -6.78
CA CYS A 95 -11.53 -3.34 -6.04
C CYS A 95 -12.09 -3.58 -4.64
N ASN A 96 -11.93 -4.81 -4.17
CA ASN A 96 -12.39 -5.21 -2.83
C ASN A 96 -11.49 -4.63 -1.73
N ILE A 97 -10.18 -4.61 -1.99
CA ILE A 97 -9.17 -4.28 -0.98
C ILE A 97 -8.16 -3.31 -1.57
N ILE A 98 -7.85 -2.26 -0.82
CA ILE A 98 -6.73 -1.36 -1.06
C ILE A 98 -5.70 -1.62 0.04
N LEU A 99 -4.54 -2.16 -0.34
CA LEU A 99 -3.40 -2.33 0.54
C LEU A 99 -2.50 -1.11 0.47
N VAL A 100 -2.19 -0.54 1.61
CA VAL A 100 -1.38 0.68 1.71
C VAL A 100 -0.11 0.40 2.48
N GLU A 101 1.05 0.61 1.84
CA GLU A 101 2.35 0.56 2.50
C GLU A 101 2.72 1.96 2.99
N GLY A 102 2.78 2.14 4.31
CA GLY A 102 3.10 3.42 4.94
C GLY A 102 1.87 4.27 5.27
N PHE A 103 2.01 5.59 5.14
CA PHE A 103 0.98 6.57 5.57
C PHE A 103 0.56 6.38 7.04
N LYS A 104 1.51 6.14 7.92
CA LYS A 104 1.26 5.66 9.30
C LYS A 104 0.35 6.56 10.14
N GLU A 105 0.27 7.85 9.85
CA GLU A 105 -0.57 8.81 10.57
C GLU A 105 -2.04 8.80 10.11
N GLU A 106 -2.36 8.14 9.01
CA GLU A 106 -3.74 8.07 8.51
C GLU A 106 -4.60 7.12 9.36
N PRO A 107 -5.94 7.33 9.44
CA PRO A 107 -6.77 6.68 10.45
C PRO A 107 -7.29 5.29 10.08
N PHE A 108 -6.76 4.64 9.06
CA PHE A 108 -7.26 3.33 8.63
C PHE A 108 -6.72 2.19 9.51
N LYS A 109 -7.33 1.02 9.38
CA LYS A 109 -6.93 -0.20 10.10
C LYS A 109 -5.50 -0.60 9.74
N LYS A 110 -4.68 -0.86 10.75
CA LYS A 110 -3.25 -1.09 10.58
C LYS A 110 -2.81 -2.46 11.05
N VAL A 111 -1.93 -3.06 10.27
CA VAL A 111 -1.05 -4.13 10.71
C VAL A 111 0.34 -3.51 10.89
N VAL A 112 0.82 -3.49 12.13
CA VAL A 112 2.16 -3.02 12.46
C VAL A 112 3.15 -4.16 12.33
N VAL A 113 4.25 -3.92 11.63
CA VAL A 113 5.36 -4.89 11.50
C VAL A 113 6.62 -4.30 12.12
N TYR A 114 7.34 -5.09 12.89
CA TYR A 114 8.50 -4.66 13.66
C TYR A 114 9.53 -5.77 13.83
N ARG A 115 10.76 -5.40 14.20
CA ARG A 115 11.83 -6.32 14.59
C ARG A 115 12.26 -6.09 16.03
N ASP A 116 12.27 -4.83 16.47
CA ASP A 116 12.72 -4.41 17.80
C ASP A 116 11.56 -3.93 18.66
N ASP A 117 11.63 -4.19 19.96
CA ASP A 117 10.58 -3.79 20.91
C ASP A 117 10.42 -2.26 21.02
N SER A 118 11.49 -1.50 20.79
CA SER A 118 11.44 -0.04 20.73
C SER A 118 10.59 0.46 19.56
N ASP A 119 10.67 -0.21 18.41
CA ASP A 119 9.84 0.09 17.25
C ASP A 119 8.37 -0.22 17.54
N LEU A 120 8.10 -1.36 18.18
CA LEU A 120 6.76 -1.75 18.60
C LEU A 120 6.16 -0.72 19.56
N GLU A 121 6.91 -0.25 20.54
CA GLU A 121 6.44 0.74 21.51
C GLU A 121 5.99 2.03 20.81
N MET A 122 6.77 2.52 19.86
CA MET A 122 6.46 3.74 19.10
C MET A 122 5.27 3.55 18.15
N LEU A 123 5.26 2.44 17.41
CA LEU A 123 4.24 2.17 16.40
C LEU A 123 2.88 1.79 17.01
N SER A 124 2.86 1.25 18.23
CA SER A 124 1.62 0.93 18.95
C SER A 124 0.83 2.15 19.38
N LYS A 125 1.45 3.35 19.37
CA LYS A 125 0.78 4.63 19.66
C LYS A 125 -0.03 5.16 18.47
N LEU A 126 0.12 4.57 17.28
CA LEU A 126 -0.65 4.96 16.10
C LEU A 126 -2.13 4.60 16.26
N THR A 127 -2.98 5.31 15.55
CA THR A 127 -4.43 5.03 15.55
C THR A 127 -4.78 3.75 14.80
N ASN A 128 -5.81 3.06 15.27
CA ASN A 128 -6.36 1.87 14.61
C ASN A 128 -5.36 0.74 14.34
N VAL A 129 -4.41 0.53 15.24
CA VAL A 129 -3.55 -0.64 15.22
C VAL A 129 -4.38 -1.86 15.62
N CYS A 130 -4.61 -2.77 14.67
CA CYS A 130 -5.41 -3.97 14.87
C CYS A 130 -4.55 -5.20 15.16
N PHE A 131 -3.39 -5.29 14.52
CA PHE A 131 -2.45 -6.40 14.69
C PHE A 131 -1.01 -5.91 14.71
N THR A 132 -0.17 -6.62 15.44
CA THR A 132 1.28 -6.41 15.46
C THR A 132 1.99 -7.72 15.12
N ILE A 133 3.00 -7.66 14.27
CA ILE A 133 3.73 -8.83 13.76
C ILE A 133 5.22 -8.64 13.95
N ASN A 134 5.83 -9.53 14.74
CA ASN A 134 7.28 -9.58 14.89
C ASN A 134 7.91 -10.33 13.70
N LEU A 135 8.69 -9.62 12.90
CA LEU A 135 9.32 -10.17 11.69
C LEU A 135 10.48 -11.13 11.96
N ASN A 136 10.90 -11.28 13.23
CA ASN A 136 11.93 -12.24 13.63
C ASN A 136 11.35 -13.64 13.91
N GLU A 137 10.03 -13.79 13.97
CA GLU A 137 9.38 -15.07 14.18
C GLU A 137 9.38 -15.93 12.91
N SER A 138 9.38 -17.27 13.10
CA SER A 138 9.43 -18.22 11.96
C SER A 138 8.11 -18.32 11.17
N ASN A 139 6.98 -17.99 11.80
CA ASN A 139 5.64 -18.12 11.23
C ASN A 139 5.01 -16.78 10.82
N VAL A 140 5.83 -15.83 10.38
CA VAL A 140 5.41 -14.46 10.03
C VAL A 140 4.29 -14.46 8.98
N TYR A 141 4.44 -15.23 7.92
CA TYR A 141 3.45 -15.27 6.83
C TYR A 141 2.10 -15.83 7.27
N GLU A 142 2.09 -16.90 8.06
CA GLU A 142 0.85 -17.46 8.62
C GLU A 142 0.13 -16.46 9.52
N LYS A 143 0.85 -15.80 10.41
CA LYS A 143 0.30 -14.77 11.29
C LYS A 143 -0.26 -13.59 10.49
N PHE A 144 0.43 -13.19 9.44
CA PHE A 144 0.01 -12.10 8.59
C PHE A 144 -1.26 -12.45 7.80
N GLU A 145 -1.34 -13.64 7.24
CA GLU A 145 -2.54 -14.15 6.55
C GLU A 145 -3.75 -14.19 7.48
N ILE A 146 -3.58 -14.67 8.71
CA ILE A 146 -4.63 -14.69 9.73
C ILE A 146 -5.10 -13.26 10.04
N ALA A 147 -4.17 -12.32 10.23
CA ALA A 147 -4.50 -10.92 10.48
C ALA A 147 -5.32 -10.31 9.34
N LEU A 148 -4.95 -10.55 8.08
CA LEU A 148 -5.69 -10.08 6.92
C LEU A 148 -7.10 -10.65 6.87
N LEU A 149 -7.27 -11.95 7.08
CA LEU A 149 -8.58 -12.60 7.07
C LEU A 149 -9.47 -12.11 8.22
N GLU A 150 -8.92 -11.89 9.40
CA GLU A 150 -9.68 -11.33 10.53
C GLU A 150 -10.16 -9.90 10.25
N LEU A 151 -9.32 -9.06 9.66
CA LEU A 151 -9.71 -7.70 9.26
C LEU A 151 -10.85 -7.71 8.24
N ILE A 152 -10.80 -8.62 7.28
CA ILE A 152 -11.84 -8.77 6.25
C ILE A 152 -13.16 -9.23 6.87
N LYS A 153 -13.13 -10.18 7.80
CA LYS A 153 -14.32 -10.66 8.52
C LYS A 153 -14.98 -9.57 9.36
N ILE A 154 -14.20 -8.79 10.12
CA ILE A 154 -14.71 -7.69 10.95
C ILE A 154 -15.45 -6.68 10.09
N GLU A 155 -14.95 -6.35 8.91
CA GLU A 155 -15.60 -5.41 8.01
C GLU A 155 -16.89 -5.97 7.40
N ALA A 156 -16.90 -7.24 7.00
CA ALA A 156 -18.08 -7.89 6.47
C ALA A 156 -19.26 -7.90 7.48
N VAL A 157 -18.97 -8.09 8.77
CA VAL A 157 -19.98 -8.03 9.85
C VAL A 157 -20.51 -6.60 10.05
N SER A 158 -19.68 -5.56 9.88
CA SER A 158 -20.12 -4.17 10.04
C SER A 158 -21.09 -3.69 8.96
N TYR A 159 -21.11 -4.34 7.79
CA TYR A 159 -22.07 -4.04 6.71
C TYR A 159 -23.41 -4.80 6.81
N THR A 160 -23.52 -5.78 7.70
CA THR A 160 -24.75 -6.57 7.90
C THR A 160 -25.66 -6.05 9.02
N HIS A 161 -25.29 -4.98 9.65
CA HIS A 161 -26.05 -4.25 10.67
C HIS A 161 -26.30 -2.82 10.21
#